data_fd60446d72f958d55d53df3bf858846d
#
_entry.id   fd60446d72f958d55d53df3bf858846d
#
_cell.length_a   1.000
_cell.length_b   1.000
_cell.length_c   1.000
_cell.angle_alpha   90.00
_cell.angle_beta   90.00
_cell.angle_gamma   90.00
#
_symmetry.space_group_name_H-M   'P 1'
#
loop_
_entity.id
_entity.type
_entity.pdbx_description
1 polymer ?
#
loop_
_entity_poly.entity_id
_entity_poly.type
_entity_poly.pdbx_seq_one_letter_code
_entity_poly.pdbx_strand_id
1 'polypeptide(L)' 'MPVVDAEFNSLESKVAQFVGLCERLRAENHDLRQQLASAKNDAKRLNERIEGAKQKLENLLSRLPD' A
#
# COMPACT_ATOMS: atom_id res chain seq x y z
N MET A 1 -39.27 24.90 15.83
CA MET A 1 -40.09 24.20 14.83
C MET A 1 -39.55 22.80 14.63
N PRO A 2 -40.34 21.76 14.68
CA PRO A 2 -39.87 20.39 14.61
C PRO A 2 -39.21 20.03 13.26
N VAL A 3 -39.63 20.69 12.17
CA VAL A 3 -39.05 20.41 10.83
C VAL A 3 -37.60 20.85 10.72
N VAL A 4 -37.25 22.02 11.29
CA VAL A 4 -35.88 22.54 11.27
C VAL A 4 -34.98 21.67 12.11
N ASP A 5 -35.44 21.21 13.26
CA ASP A 5 -34.65 20.31 14.12
C ASP A 5 -34.37 18.96 13.45
N ALA A 6 -35.38 18.40 12.76
CA ALA A 6 -35.22 17.16 12.03
C ALA A 6 -34.22 17.30 10.89
N GLU A 7 -34.25 18.39 10.14
CA GLU A 7 -33.29 18.70 9.06
C GLU A 7 -31.89 18.89 9.62
N PHE A 8 -31.75 19.57 10.74
CA PHE A 8 -30.48 19.79 11.41
C PHE A 8 -29.87 18.48 11.87
N ASN A 9 -30.66 17.62 12.49
CA ASN A 9 -30.23 16.30 12.94
C ASN A 9 -29.79 15.41 11.76
N SER A 10 -30.52 15.47 10.65
CA SER A 10 -30.18 14.74 9.44
C SER A 10 -28.84 15.23 8.88
N LEU A 11 -28.61 16.54 8.85
CA LEU A 11 -27.36 17.13 8.39
C LEU A 11 -26.18 16.71 9.28
N GLU A 12 -26.36 16.79 10.60
CA GLU A 12 -25.34 16.35 11.55
C GLU A 12 -24.97 14.90 11.35
N SER A 13 -25.97 14.03 11.14
CA SER A 13 -25.74 12.61 10.89
C SER A 13 -24.94 12.38 9.62
N LYS A 14 -25.27 13.09 8.55
CA LYS A 14 -24.55 12.99 7.27
C LYS A 14 -23.11 13.49 7.39
N VAL A 15 -22.91 14.59 8.12
CA VAL A 15 -21.55 15.10 8.37
C VAL A 15 -20.74 14.10 9.18
N ALA A 16 -21.31 13.52 10.21
CA ALA A 16 -20.64 12.50 11.02
C ALA A 16 -20.26 11.27 10.19
N GLN A 17 -21.16 10.82 9.31
CA GLN A 17 -20.90 9.71 8.40
C GLN A 17 -19.76 10.05 7.43
N PHE A 18 -19.75 11.27 6.92
CA PHE A 18 -18.71 11.73 5.99
C PHE A 18 -17.35 11.79 6.69
N VAL A 19 -17.30 12.34 7.89
CA VAL A 19 -16.06 12.37 8.70
C VAL A 19 -15.55 10.96 8.96
N GLY A 20 -16.46 10.04 9.34
CA GLY A 20 -16.09 8.64 9.55
C GLY A 20 -15.53 7.98 8.30
N LEU A 21 -16.12 8.29 7.13
CA LEU A 21 -15.61 7.79 5.86
C LEU A 21 -14.22 8.35 5.55
N CYS A 22 -14.02 9.64 5.79
CA CYS A 22 -12.69 10.27 5.58
C CYS A 22 -11.63 9.64 6.47
N GLU A 23 -11.95 9.38 7.74
CA GLU A 23 -11.02 8.73 8.66
C GLU A 23 -10.67 7.32 8.21
N ARG A 24 -11.67 6.57 7.75
CA ARG A 24 -11.46 5.22 7.22
C ARG A 24 -10.58 5.24 5.98
N LEU A 25 -10.85 6.16 5.05
CA LEU A 25 -10.07 6.30 3.83
C LEU A 25 -8.62 6.68 4.12
N ARG A 26 -8.39 7.53 5.11
CA ARG A 26 -7.04 7.88 5.55
C ARG A 26 -6.30 6.67 6.10
N ALA A 27 -6.98 5.88 6.92
CA ALA A 27 -6.39 4.66 7.49
C ALA A 27 -6.05 3.65 6.40
N GLU A 28 -6.98 3.43 5.47
CA GLU A 28 -6.77 2.54 4.33
C GLU A 28 -5.62 3.03 3.44
N ASN A 29 -5.57 4.34 3.19
CA ASN A 29 -4.50 4.93 2.39
C ASN A 29 -3.13 4.72 3.04
N HIS A 30 -3.04 4.95 4.34
CA HIS A 30 -1.82 4.74 5.10
C HIS A 30 -1.38 3.26 5.03
N ASP A 31 -2.32 2.35 5.23
CA ASP A 31 -2.06 0.91 5.17
C ASP A 31 -1.58 0.48 3.78
N LEU A 32 -2.25 0.96 2.73
CA LEU A 32 -1.85 0.68 1.35
C LEU A 32 -0.47 1.22 1.02
N ARG A 33 -0.12 2.39 1.55
CA ARG A 33 1.24 2.95 1.36
C ARG A 33 2.29 2.08 2.03
N GLN A 34 2.00 1.56 3.21
CA GLN A 34 2.92 0.63 3.90
C GLN A 34 3.07 -0.67 3.12
N GLN A 35 1.96 -1.21 2.62
CA GLN A 35 1.99 -2.42 1.80
C GLN A 35 2.79 -2.21 0.52
N LEU A 36 2.63 -1.05 -0.11
CA LEU A 36 3.37 -0.71 -1.32
C LEU A 36 4.87 -0.60 -1.05
N ALA A 37 5.25 0.06 0.03
CA ALA A 37 6.66 0.19 0.43
C ALA A 37 7.27 -1.19 0.69
N SER A 38 6.55 -2.07 1.38
CA SER A 38 6.98 -3.44 1.66
C SER A 38 7.13 -4.24 0.36
N ALA A 39 6.17 -4.15 -0.54
CA ALA A 39 6.21 -4.85 -1.83
C ALA A 39 7.38 -4.38 -2.69
N LYS A 40 7.64 -3.08 -2.72
CA LYS A 40 8.78 -2.52 -3.45
C LYS A 40 10.10 -3.01 -2.88
N ASN A 41 10.20 -3.07 -1.56
CA ASN A 41 11.41 -3.58 -0.89
C ASN A 41 11.63 -5.06 -1.19
N ASP A 42 10.57 -5.86 -1.17
CA ASP A 42 10.62 -7.27 -1.51
C ASP A 42 11.04 -7.48 -2.97
N ALA A 43 10.50 -6.70 -3.89
CA ALA A 43 10.85 -6.75 -5.30
C ALA A 43 12.34 -6.42 -5.51
N LYS A 44 12.83 -5.40 -4.82
CA LYS A 44 14.25 -5.03 -4.88
C LYS A 44 15.14 -6.17 -4.40
N ARG A 45 14.77 -6.78 -3.28
CA ARG A 45 15.51 -7.90 -2.69
C ARG A 45 15.56 -9.10 -3.64
N LEU A 46 14.41 -9.41 -4.27
CA LEU A 46 14.32 -10.50 -5.23
C LEU A 46 15.19 -10.23 -6.46
N ASN A 47 15.17 -9.00 -6.97
CA ASN A 47 16.03 -8.62 -8.11
C ASN A 47 17.50 -8.74 -7.78
N GLU A 48 17.91 -8.33 -6.59
CA GLU A 48 19.30 -8.48 -6.12
C GLU A 48 19.70 -9.95 -6.05
N ARG A 49 18.81 -10.82 -5.58
CA ARG A 49 19.06 -12.26 -5.52
C ARG A 49 19.17 -12.87 -6.91
N ILE A 50 18.32 -12.45 -7.84
CA ILE A 50 18.36 -12.92 -9.23
C ILE A 50 19.67 -12.47 -9.88
N GLU A 51 20.07 -11.22 -9.72
CA GLU A 51 21.35 -10.73 -10.24
C GLU A 51 22.53 -11.46 -9.63
N GLY A 52 22.52 -11.71 -8.34
CA GLY A 52 23.55 -12.48 -7.66
C GLY A 52 23.65 -13.90 -8.19
N ALA A 53 22.54 -14.56 -8.39
CA ALA A 53 22.50 -15.92 -8.96
C ALA A 53 23.01 -15.93 -10.40
N LYS A 54 22.60 -14.93 -11.18
CA LYS A 54 23.07 -14.76 -12.57
C LYS A 54 24.57 -14.60 -12.64
N GLN A 55 25.14 -13.74 -11.80
CA GLN A 55 26.59 -13.52 -11.75
C GLN A 55 27.34 -14.79 -11.35
N LYS A 56 26.82 -15.54 -10.39
CA LYS A 56 27.43 -16.81 -9.99
C LYS A 56 27.42 -17.81 -11.14
N LEU A 57 26.31 -17.88 -11.87
CA LEU A 57 26.19 -18.78 -13.01
C LEU A 57 27.16 -18.39 -14.12
N GLU A 58 27.25 -17.11 -14.45
CA GLU A 58 28.20 -16.60 -15.46
C GLU A 58 29.62 -16.90 -15.05
N ASN A 59 29.95 -16.73 -13.78
CA ASN A 59 31.28 -17.00 -13.24
C ASN A 59 31.61 -18.49 -13.36
N LEU A 60 30.68 -19.38 -13.02
CA LEU A 60 30.87 -20.82 -13.17
C LEU A 60 31.06 -21.21 -14.62
N LEU A 61 30.29 -20.65 -15.54
CA LEU A 61 30.40 -20.92 -16.98
C LEU A 61 31.76 -20.48 -17.53
N SER A 62 32.28 -19.35 -17.05
CA SER A 62 33.58 -18.85 -17.48
C SER A 62 34.76 -19.70 -17.01
N ARG A 63 34.56 -20.52 -15.97
CA ARG A 63 35.57 -21.42 -15.42
C ARG A 63 35.55 -22.82 -16.02
N LEU A 64 34.56 -23.12 -16.84
CA LEU A 64 34.48 -24.43 -17.48
C LEU A 64 35.63 -24.56 -18.50
N PRO A 65 36.33 -25.71 -18.52
CA PRO A 65 37.35 -25.94 -19.53
C PRO A 65 36.69 -26.16 -20.92
N ASP A 66 37.37 -25.70 -21.95
CA ASP A 66 36.91 -25.88 -23.34
C ASP A 66 36.94 -27.32 -23.79
#